data_2cda9711eb40dce4fa2661cf06fc9bcc
#
_entry.id   2cda9711eb40dce4fa2661cf06fc9bcc
#
_cell.length_a   1.000
_cell.length_b   1.000
_cell.length_c   1.000
_cell.angle_alpha   90.00
_cell.angle_beta   90.00
_cell.angle_gamma   90.00
#
_symmetry.space_group_name_H-M   'P 1'
#
loop_
_entity.id
_entity.type
_entity.pdbx_description
1 polymer ?
#
loop_
_entity_poly.entity_id
_entity_poly.type
_entity_poly.pdbx_seq_one_letter_code
_entity_poly.pdbx_strand_id
1 'polypeptide(L)'
;MDSIQAFGLTDVGRKRKHNEDAFALDLNDGLFIVADGMGGHAAGEVAAKITVETIGEFIAATRQKEEATWPFKYNHSLHFNSNRLAIAIEKANERVMAAVAAQPWLKGMGTTVVAGLLNEDVLSLAHVGDSRAYLFRDGKLSRLTDDHSWVHEQVAAGILTEDEAKSHPLKNVVTRALGGGPSVSPDLQELAFSPRDRFLFCSDGLTTMLTDEEIEEIVAENESPQDLCRALVDRANEKGGVDNITVLVARVLPQNEAREASGKKPDTETAEKKA
;
A
#
# COMPACT_ATOMS: atom_id res chain seq x y z
N MET A 1 -13.22 13.60 -1.37
CA MET A 1 -11.91 13.65 -2.04
C MET A 1 -12.06 13.66 -3.55
N ASP A 2 -12.66 14.74 -4.08
CA ASP A 2 -12.91 14.88 -5.53
C ASP A 2 -11.60 15.07 -6.37
N SER A 3 -10.46 15.08 -5.73
CA SER A 3 -9.15 15.33 -6.34
C SER A 3 -8.27 14.09 -6.49
N ILE A 4 -8.80 12.89 -6.28
CA ILE A 4 -8.03 11.65 -6.39
C ILE A 4 -8.76 10.68 -7.32
N GLN A 5 -8.02 10.15 -8.29
CA GLN A 5 -8.40 8.97 -9.06
C GLN A 5 -7.56 7.79 -8.61
N ALA A 6 -8.17 6.63 -8.46
CA ALA A 6 -7.42 5.44 -8.08
C ALA A 6 -8.01 4.18 -8.69
N PHE A 7 -7.16 3.17 -8.84
CA PHE A 7 -7.53 1.84 -9.31
C PHE A 7 -6.62 0.80 -8.66
N GLY A 8 -7.16 -0.39 -8.40
CA GLY A 8 -6.40 -1.53 -7.90
C GLY A 8 -6.66 -2.75 -8.77
N LEU A 9 -5.64 -3.57 -8.97
CA LEU A 9 -5.69 -4.80 -9.72
C LEU A 9 -4.85 -5.87 -9.01
N THR A 10 -5.39 -7.08 -8.93
CA THR A 10 -4.66 -8.25 -8.45
C THR A 10 -4.76 -9.38 -9.47
N ASP A 11 -3.69 -10.14 -9.64
CA ASP A 11 -3.59 -11.28 -10.56
C ASP A 11 -2.87 -12.44 -9.87
N VAL A 12 -3.30 -13.67 -10.15
CA VAL A 12 -2.71 -14.87 -9.54
C VAL A 12 -1.27 -15.13 -10.01
N GLY A 13 -0.84 -14.46 -11.08
CA GLY A 13 0.43 -14.76 -11.75
C GLY A 13 0.36 -15.98 -12.66
N ARG A 14 1.54 -16.46 -13.08
CA ARG A 14 1.64 -17.60 -14.02
C ARG A 14 2.04 -18.92 -13.37
N LYS A 15 2.48 -18.87 -12.10
CA LYS A 15 3.02 -20.06 -11.39
C LYS A 15 2.20 -20.46 -10.18
N ARG A 16 1.51 -19.54 -9.55
CA ARG A 16 0.65 -19.82 -8.38
C ARG A 16 -0.70 -20.39 -8.82
N LYS A 17 -1.38 -21.12 -7.94
CA LYS A 17 -2.73 -21.65 -8.15
C LYS A 17 -3.80 -20.85 -7.46
N HIS A 18 -3.43 -20.18 -6.38
CA HIS A 18 -4.29 -19.37 -5.54
C HIS A 18 -3.69 -17.97 -5.41
N ASN A 19 -4.54 -17.01 -5.21
CA ASN A 19 -4.11 -15.65 -4.93
C ASN A 19 -4.23 -15.44 -3.41
N GLU A 20 -3.08 -15.26 -2.75
CA GLU A 20 -3.00 -14.99 -1.32
C GLU A 20 -2.87 -13.48 -1.01
N ASP A 21 -2.77 -12.65 -2.05
CA ASP A 21 -2.81 -11.20 -1.91
C ASP A 21 -4.23 -10.69 -1.66
N ALA A 22 -4.34 -9.57 -0.94
CA ALA A 22 -5.56 -8.80 -0.81
C ALA A 22 -5.26 -7.30 -0.90
N PHE A 23 -6.23 -6.51 -1.38
CA PHE A 23 -6.14 -5.05 -1.37
C PHE A 23 -7.48 -4.42 -1.03
N ALA A 24 -7.45 -3.17 -0.55
CA ALA A 24 -8.61 -2.32 -0.43
C ALA A 24 -8.31 -0.90 -0.91
N LEU A 25 -9.36 -0.27 -1.47
CA LEU A 25 -9.37 1.09 -1.92
C LEU A 25 -10.69 1.74 -1.46
N ASP A 26 -10.60 2.77 -0.62
CA ASP A 26 -11.75 3.58 -0.22
C ASP A 26 -11.43 5.07 -0.41
N LEU A 27 -12.02 5.66 -1.47
CA LEU A 27 -11.85 7.07 -1.78
C LEU A 27 -12.53 8.01 -0.78
N ASN A 28 -13.55 7.55 -0.02
CA ASN A 28 -14.21 8.37 0.98
C ASN A 28 -13.31 8.62 2.18
N ASP A 29 -12.50 7.64 2.54
CA ASP A 29 -11.50 7.74 3.61
C ASP A 29 -10.11 8.12 3.07
N GLY A 30 -9.88 8.05 1.75
CA GLY A 30 -8.57 8.18 1.15
C GLY A 30 -7.63 7.03 1.49
N LEU A 31 -8.19 5.84 1.70
CA LEU A 31 -7.47 4.67 2.18
C LEU A 31 -7.07 3.75 1.03
N PHE A 32 -5.82 3.32 1.05
CA PHE A 32 -5.20 2.39 0.11
C PHE A 32 -4.42 1.33 0.89
N ILE A 33 -4.68 0.06 0.63
CA ILE A 33 -4.06 -1.06 1.34
C ILE A 33 -3.69 -2.14 0.34
N VAL A 34 -2.47 -2.68 0.45
CA VAL A 34 -2.05 -3.94 -0.17
C VAL A 34 -1.49 -4.83 0.93
N ALA A 35 -1.88 -6.10 0.92
CA ALA A 35 -1.43 -7.13 1.85
C ALA A 35 -1.07 -8.38 1.06
N ASP A 36 0.13 -8.92 1.27
CA ASP A 36 0.65 -10.14 0.65
C ASP A 36 0.63 -11.25 1.71
N GLY A 37 -0.19 -12.25 1.45
CA GLY A 37 -0.43 -13.34 2.38
C GLY A 37 0.59 -14.45 2.23
N MET A 38 1.12 -14.91 3.36
CA MET A 38 2.05 -16.02 3.41
C MET A 38 1.55 -17.14 4.32
N GLY A 39 1.71 -18.39 3.87
CA GLY A 39 1.33 -19.56 4.66
C GLY A 39 0.97 -20.75 3.77
N GLY A 40 1.01 -21.96 4.30
CA GLY A 40 0.61 -23.15 3.53
C GLY A 40 -0.92 -23.24 3.39
N HIS A 41 -1.42 -23.83 2.27
CA HIS A 41 -2.83 -24.23 2.10
C HIS A 41 -3.86 -23.09 2.23
N ALA A 42 -3.72 -22.00 1.51
CA ALA A 42 -4.62 -20.82 1.52
C ALA A 42 -4.69 -20.07 2.88
N ALA A 43 -3.79 -20.35 3.79
CA ALA A 43 -3.76 -19.64 5.07
C ALA A 43 -3.28 -18.18 4.91
N GLY A 44 -2.43 -17.90 3.92
CA GLY A 44 -2.00 -16.55 3.55
C GLY A 44 -3.17 -15.69 3.09
N GLU A 45 -4.06 -16.21 2.23
CA GLU A 45 -5.28 -15.53 1.79
C GLU A 45 -6.14 -15.07 2.98
N VAL A 46 -6.29 -15.93 4.00
CA VAL A 46 -7.05 -15.61 5.20
C VAL A 46 -6.39 -14.49 6.00
N ALA A 47 -5.05 -14.52 6.16
CA ALA A 47 -4.31 -13.49 6.88
C ALA A 47 -4.40 -12.13 6.17
N ALA A 48 -4.16 -12.09 4.85
CA ALA A 48 -4.24 -10.87 4.04
C ALA A 48 -5.65 -10.27 4.08
N LYS A 49 -6.69 -11.11 3.92
CA LYS A 49 -8.09 -10.67 3.99
C LYS A 49 -8.46 -10.09 5.35
N ILE A 50 -8.16 -10.79 6.46
CA ILE A 50 -8.40 -10.29 7.82
C ILE A 50 -7.72 -8.95 8.02
N THR A 51 -6.49 -8.79 7.54
CA THR A 51 -5.71 -7.56 7.68
C THR A 51 -6.37 -6.39 6.96
N VAL A 52 -6.69 -6.56 5.69
CA VAL A 52 -7.32 -5.52 4.86
C VAL A 52 -8.69 -5.12 5.42
N GLU A 53 -9.53 -6.10 5.76
CA GLU A 53 -10.86 -5.85 6.35
C GLU A 53 -10.75 -5.12 7.70
N THR A 54 -9.84 -5.56 8.58
CA THR A 54 -9.69 -4.94 9.92
C THR A 54 -9.23 -3.50 9.84
N ILE A 55 -8.24 -3.21 8.98
CA ILE A 55 -7.75 -1.84 8.79
C ILE A 55 -8.87 -0.97 8.22
N GLY A 56 -9.57 -1.43 7.18
CA GLY A 56 -10.69 -0.70 6.57
C GLY A 56 -11.80 -0.39 7.57
N GLU A 57 -12.26 -1.40 8.33
CA GLU A 57 -13.28 -1.23 9.37
C GLU A 57 -12.84 -0.22 10.45
N PHE A 58 -11.60 -0.29 10.91
CA PHE A 58 -11.09 0.60 11.94
C PHE A 58 -10.99 2.05 11.44
N ILE A 59 -10.47 2.26 10.23
CA ILE A 59 -10.37 3.59 9.64
C ILE A 59 -11.76 4.19 9.42
N ALA A 60 -12.72 3.44 8.88
CA ALA A 60 -14.10 3.90 8.72
C ALA A 60 -14.77 4.24 10.07
N ALA A 61 -14.61 3.39 11.09
CA ALA A 61 -15.19 3.59 12.43
C ALA A 61 -14.58 4.78 13.18
N THR A 62 -13.37 5.19 12.82
CA THR A 62 -12.66 6.32 13.46
C THR A 62 -12.65 7.60 12.62
N ARG A 63 -13.38 7.65 11.51
CA ARG A 63 -13.44 8.81 10.59
C ARG A 63 -13.79 10.14 11.29
N GLN A 64 -14.74 10.09 12.23
CA GLN A 64 -15.23 11.26 12.97
C GLN A 64 -14.56 11.44 14.34
N LYS A 65 -13.52 10.67 14.63
CA LYS A 65 -12.77 10.84 15.87
C LYS A 65 -11.77 11.98 15.73
N GLU A 66 -11.56 12.66 16.83
CA GLU A 66 -10.56 13.72 16.96
C GLU A 66 -9.49 13.28 17.98
N GLU A 67 -8.33 13.90 17.94
CA GLU A 67 -7.24 13.64 18.88
C GLU A 67 -7.70 13.68 20.33
N ALA A 68 -8.50 14.70 20.70
CA ALA A 68 -9.03 14.88 22.06
C ALA A 68 -9.93 13.73 22.54
N THR A 69 -10.51 12.94 21.65
CA THR A 69 -11.39 11.79 21.97
C THR A 69 -10.76 10.43 21.66
N TRP A 70 -9.44 10.43 21.35
CA TRP A 70 -8.72 9.24 20.96
C TRP A 70 -8.44 8.32 22.16
N PRO A 71 -8.97 7.09 22.22
CA PRO A 71 -8.86 6.24 23.40
C PRO A 71 -7.62 5.34 23.41
N PHE A 72 -6.79 5.43 22.38
CA PHE A 72 -5.61 4.57 22.23
C PHE A 72 -4.32 5.35 22.49
N LYS A 73 -3.19 4.63 22.51
CA LYS A 73 -1.86 5.23 22.56
C LYS A 73 -1.70 6.23 21.43
N TYR A 74 -1.13 7.39 21.73
CA TYR A 74 -0.96 8.49 20.80
C TYR A 74 0.49 8.99 20.76
N ASN A 75 1.04 9.08 19.56
CA ASN A 75 2.34 9.70 19.35
C ASN A 75 2.15 11.14 18.85
N HIS A 76 2.43 12.12 19.69
CA HIS A 76 2.27 13.54 19.40
C HIS A 76 3.26 14.09 18.36
N SER A 77 4.26 13.32 17.94
CA SER A 77 5.17 13.71 16.85
C SER A 77 4.64 13.35 15.46
N LEU A 78 3.50 12.66 15.38
CA LEU A 78 2.89 12.22 14.16
C LEU A 78 1.49 12.81 13.98
N HIS A 79 1.04 12.95 12.73
CA HIS A 79 -0.34 13.31 12.42
C HIS A 79 -1.35 12.28 12.98
N PHE A 80 -2.58 12.72 13.17
CA PHE A 80 -3.64 11.87 13.69
C PHE A 80 -3.87 10.62 12.82
N ASN A 81 -3.81 10.75 11.50
CA ASN A 81 -3.98 9.63 10.59
C ASN A 81 -2.87 8.58 10.67
N SER A 82 -1.63 8.97 10.92
CA SER A 82 -0.54 8.02 11.16
C SER A 82 -0.76 7.22 12.45
N ASN A 83 -1.27 7.86 13.49
CA ASN A 83 -1.68 7.19 14.72
C ASN A 83 -2.85 6.21 14.47
N ARG A 84 -3.83 6.60 13.63
CA ARG A 84 -4.94 5.71 13.24
C ARG A 84 -4.43 4.47 12.50
N LEU A 85 -3.54 4.64 11.53
CA LEU A 85 -2.95 3.51 10.78
C LEU A 85 -2.14 2.58 11.69
N ALA A 86 -1.33 3.12 12.59
CA ALA A 86 -0.55 2.31 13.53
C ALA A 86 -1.46 1.39 14.35
N ILE A 87 -2.50 1.95 14.98
CA ILE A 87 -3.46 1.19 15.78
C ILE A 87 -4.26 0.21 14.92
N ALA A 88 -4.65 0.59 13.69
CA ALA A 88 -5.36 -0.30 12.77
C ALA A 88 -4.54 -1.55 12.44
N ILE A 89 -3.23 -1.40 12.19
CA ILE A 89 -2.31 -2.51 11.92
C ILE A 89 -2.10 -3.37 13.17
N GLU A 90 -1.95 -2.78 14.36
CA GLU A 90 -1.89 -3.53 15.62
C GLU A 90 -3.17 -4.38 15.82
N LYS A 91 -4.36 -3.80 15.57
CA LYS A 91 -5.64 -4.51 15.63
C LYS A 91 -5.77 -5.63 14.59
N ALA A 92 -5.25 -5.41 13.39
CA ALA A 92 -5.20 -6.45 12.36
C ALA A 92 -4.34 -7.63 12.84
N ASN A 93 -3.15 -7.37 13.40
CA ASN A 93 -2.31 -8.41 13.97
C ASN A 93 -3.01 -9.18 15.10
N GLU A 94 -3.67 -8.48 16.02
CA GLU A 94 -4.47 -9.12 17.09
C GLU A 94 -5.52 -10.08 16.50
N ARG A 95 -6.25 -9.69 15.44
CA ARG A 95 -7.26 -10.53 14.78
C ARG A 95 -6.64 -11.71 14.04
N VAL A 96 -5.52 -11.53 13.35
CA VAL A 96 -4.78 -12.62 12.69
C VAL A 96 -4.33 -13.64 13.73
N MET A 97 -3.73 -13.20 14.84
CA MET A 97 -3.31 -14.09 15.93
C MET A 97 -4.47 -14.82 16.60
N ALA A 98 -5.61 -14.14 16.78
CA ALA A 98 -6.82 -14.77 17.32
C ALA A 98 -7.38 -15.86 16.39
N ALA A 99 -7.34 -15.65 15.07
CA ALA A 99 -7.74 -16.66 14.09
C ALA A 99 -6.82 -17.88 14.12
N VAL A 100 -5.50 -17.68 14.24
CA VAL A 100 -4.52 -18.79 14.42
C VAL A 100 -4.82 -19.59 15.69
N ALA A 101 -5.12 -18.89 16.79
CA ALA A 101 -5.43 -19.57 18.06
C ALA A 101 -6.74 -20.38 17.99
N ALA A 102 -7.74 -19.88 17.26
CA ALA A 102 -9.04 -20.54 17.10
C ALA A 102 -9.01 -21.73 16.12
N GLN A 103 -8.12 -21.72 15.14
CA GLN A 103 -8.09 -22.68 14.04
C GLN A 103 -6.66 -23.20 13.80
N PRO A 104 -6.32 -24.41 14.31
CA PRO A 104 -4.94 -24.93 14.22
C PRO A 104 -4.38 -25.10 12.80
N TRP A 105 -5.23 -25.24 11.78
CA TRP A 105 -4.80 -25.34 10.39
C TRP A 105 -4.28 -24.00 9.83
N LEU A 106 -4.56 -22.87 10.48
CA LEU A 106 -4.03 -21.56 10.16
C LEU A 106 -2.64 -21.30 10.77
N LYS A 107 -2.07 -22.28 11.48
CA LYS A 107 -0.76 -22.11 12.12
C LYS A 107 0.32 -21.78 11.10
N GLY A 108 1.03 -20.69 11.35
CA GLY A 108 2.09 -20.20 10.48
C GLY A 108 1.59 -19.29 9.36
N MET A 109 0.28 -18.94 9.34
CA MET A 109 -0.17 -17.87 8.46
C MET A 109 0.37 -16.52 8.90
N GLY A 110 0.63 -15.67 7.95
CA GLY A 110 1.01 -14.28 8.15
C GLY A 110 0.71 -13.46 6.91
N THR A 111 0.95 -12.18 6.99
CA THR A 111 0.82 -11.30 5.84
C THR A 111 1.71 -10.06 6.03
N THR A 112 2.20 -9.53 4.92
CA THR A 112 2.70 -8.16 4.87
C THR A 112 1.54 -7.18 4.90
N VAL A 113 1.81 -5.91 5.03
CA VAL A 113 0.89 -4.83 4.75
C VAL A 113 1.65 -3.57 4.38
N VAL A 114 1.18 -2.87 3.35
CA VAL A 114 1.49 -1.47 3.07
C VAL A 114 0.18 -0.72 2.94
N ALA A 115 0.03 0.35 3.73
CA ALA A 115 -1.21 1.12 3.81
C ALA A 115 -0.92 2.63 3.75
N GLY A 116 -1.66 3.34 2.90
CA GLY A 116 -1.64 4.79 2.76
C GLY A 116 -2.99 5.41 3.12
N LEU A 117 -2.97 6.52 3.83
CA LEU A 117 -4.14 7.32 4.14
C LEU A 117 -3.89 8.76 3.70
N LEU A 118 -4.49 9.13 2.58
CA LEU A 118 -4.42 10.49 2.03
C LEU A 118 -5.45 11.38 2.73
N ASN A 119 -5.01 12.49 3.30
CA ASN A 119 -5.90 13.49 3.89
C ASN A 119 -5.34 14.88 3.65
N GLU A 120 -6.19 15.80 3.18
CA GLU A 120 -5.81 17.16 2.82
C GLU A 120 -4.62 17.19 1.85
N ASP A 121 -3.42 17.40 2.34
CA ASP A 121 -2.17 17.48 1.58
C ASP A 121 -1.07 16.54 2.09
N VAL A 122 -1.42 15.61 3.00
CA VAL A 122 -0.49 14.67 3.61
C VAL A 122 -0.89 13.22 3.35
N LEU A 123 0.05 12.41 2.87
CA LEU A 123 0.00 10.96 2.91
C LEU A 123 0.58 10.48 4.23
N SER A 124 -0.24 9.83 5.06
CA SER A 124 0.23 8.98 6.15
C SER A 124 0.45 7.58 5.58
N LEU A 125 1.67 7.07 5.65
CA LEU A 125 2.09 5.77 5.14
C LEU A 125 2.51 4.88 6.31
N ALA A 126 2.06 3.62 6.29
CA ALA A 126 2.46 2.61 7.26
C ALA A 126 2.76 1.28 6.54
N HIS A 127 3.81 0.56 6.94
CA HIS A 127 4.07 -0.75 6.37
C HIS A 127 4.70 -1.73 7.37
N VAL A 128 4.48 -3.02 7.09
CA VAL A 128 5.13 -4.18 7.72
C VAL A 128 5.34 -5.23 6.63
N GLY A 129 6.59 -5.63 6.41
CA GLY A 129 6.96 -6.60 5.37
C GLY A 129 7.71 -5.96 4.22
N ASP A 130 7.65 -6.57 3.06
CA ASP A 130 8.36 -6.21 1.83
C ASP A 130 7.42 -5.82 0.66
N SER A 131 6.12 -5.70 0.92
CA SER A 131 5.22 -4.94 0.06
C SER A 131 5.60 -3.47 0.08
N ARG A 132 5.60 -2.83 -1.09
CA ARG A 132 6.21 -1.51 -1.27
C ARG A 132 5.22 -0.41 -1.62
N ALA A 133 5.58 0.82 -1.26
CA ALA A 133 4.98 2.04 -1.76
C ALA A 133 6.00 2.91 -2.47
N TYR A 134 5.55 3.57 -3.54
CA TYR A 134 6.34 4.50 -4.33
C TYR A 134 5.59 5.81 -4.57
N LEU A 135 6.36 6.89 -4.74
CA LEU A 135 5.89 8.18 -5.26
C LEU A 135 6.51 8.41 -6.63
N PHE A 136 5.67 8.71 -7.63
CA PHE A 136 6.12 9.26 -8.89
C PHE A 136 5.78 10.76 -8.93
N ARG A 137 6.81 11.59 -8.99
CA ARG A 137 6.76 13.05 -9.01
C ARG A 137 7.79 13.59 -9.99
N ASP A 138 7.41 14.57 -10.81
CA ASP A 138 8.31 15.26 -11.76
C ASP A 138 9.09 14.30 -12.67
N GLY A 139 8.44 13.21 -13.11
CA GLY A 139 9.04 12.22 -14.02
C GLY A 139 9.95 11.21 -13.33
N LYS A 140 10.02 11.18 -11.99
CA LYS A 140 10.89 10.29 -11.25
C LYS A 140 10.11 9.44 -10.24
N LEU A 141 10.43 8.14 -10.20
CA LEU A 141 9.95 7.21 -9.19
C LEU A 141 10.86 7.22 -7.96
N SER A 142 10.28 7.26 -6.78
CA SER A 142 10.99 7.18 -5.51
C SER A 142 10.32 6.17 -4.61
N ARG A 143 11.07 5.18 -4.12
CA ARG A 143 10.58 4.22 -3.15
C ARG A 143 10.40 4.90 -1.79
N LEU A 144 9.25 4.66 -1.16
CA LEU A 144 8.88 5.23 0.14
C LEU A 144 9.04 4.26 1.30
N THR A 145 9.17 2.96 1.04
CA THR A 145 9.26 1.91 2.06
C THR A 145 10.59 1.17 1.98
N ASP A 146 11.11 0.77 3.14
CA ASP A 146 12.26 -0.11 3.23
C ASP A 146 11.80 -1.54 3.57
N ASP A 147 12.26 -2.52 2.78
CA ASP A 147 11.79 -3.90 2.92
C ASP A 147 12.21 -4.50 4.27
N HIS A 148 11.25 -5.09 4.98
CA HIS A 148 11.54 -5.92 6.14
C HIS A 148 11.90 -7.33 5.69
N SER A 149 13.03 -7.46 4.98
CA SER A 149 13.57 -8.73 4.50
C SER A 149 14.98 -8.96 5.02
N TRP A 150 15.33 -10.23 5.14
CA TRP A 150 16.65 -10.61 5.65
C TRP A 150 17.77 -10.01 4.79
N VAL A 151 17.64 -10.05 3.46
CA VAL A 151 18.66 -9.51 2.55
C VAL A 151 18.79 -7.99 2.68
N HIS A 152 17.70 -7.27 2.84
CA HIS A 152 17.74 -5.82 3.02
C HIS A 152 18.46 -5.44 4.34
N GLU A 153 18.20 -6.16 5.42
CA GLU A 153 18.91 -5.96 6.69
C GLU A 153 20.41 -6.21 6.55
N GLN A 154 20.82 -7.24 5.75
CA GLN A 154 22.25 -7.52 5.51
C GLN A 154 22.90 -6.42 4.64
N VAL A 155 22.19 -5.87 3.66
CA VAL A 155 22.68 -4.75 2.85
C VAL A 155 22.83 -3.49 3.73
N ALA A 156 21.84 -3.17 4.54
CA ALA A 156 21.90 -2.04 5.46
C ALA A 156 23.03 -2.16 6.49
N ALA A 157 23.36 -3.40 6.90
CA ALA A 157 24.50 -3.69 7.77
C ALA A 157 25.86 -3.69 7.04
N GLY A 158 25.89 -3.51 5.72
CA GLY A 158 27.11 -3.55 4.89
C GLY A 158 27.72 -4.95 4.73
N ILE A 159 26.94 -6.01 4.99
CA ILE A 159 27.36 -7.42 4.89
C ILE A 159 27.18 -7.93 3.46
N LEU A 160 26.11 -7.51 2.78
CA LEU A 160 25.85 -7.81 1.38
C LEU A 160 25.82 -6.52 0.56
N THR A 161 26.19 -6.64 -0.71
CA THR A 161 25.88 -5.62 -1.72
C THR A 161 24.45 -5.79 -2.25
N GLU A 162 23.88 -4.77 -2.86
CA GLU A 162 22.56 -4.83 -3.53
C GLU A 162 22.50 -5.96 -4.59
N ASP A 163 23.60 -6.17 -5.33
CA ASP A 163 23.62 -7.21 -6.38
C ASP A 163 23.71 -8.62 -5.80
N GLU A 164 24.42 -8.81 -4.69
CA GLU A 164 24.44 -10.08 -3.97
C GLU A 164 23.08 -10.39 -3.36
N ALA A 165 22.37 -9.38 -2.83
CA ALA A 165 21.04 -9.52 -2.27
C ALA A 165 20.02 -10.03 -3.30
N LYS A 166 20.04 -9.52 -4.53
CA LYS A 166 19.12 -9.92 -5.63
C LYS A 166 19.21 -11.41 -5.96
N SER A 167 20.39 -12.01 -5.84
CA SER A 167 20.64 -13.41 -6.15
C SER A 167 20.69 -14.34 -4.94
N HIS A 168 20.55 -13.79 -3.73
CA HIS A 168 20.72 -14.54 -2.49
C HIS A 168 19.61 -15.59 -2.27
N PRO A 169 19.93 -16.81 -1.76
CA PRO A 169 18.92 -17.85 -1.49
C PRO A 169 17.82 -17.42 -0.51
N LEU A 170 18.12 -16.49 0.41
CA LEU A 170 17.18 -15.96 1.41
C LEU A 170 16.52 -14.64 0.98
N LYS A 171 16.55 -14.28 -0.30
CA LYS A 171 16.00 -13.00 -0.79
C LYS A 171 14.51 -12.79 -0.51
N ASN A 172 13.73 -13.87 -0.41
CA ASN A 172 12.30 -13.84 -0.12
C ASN A 172 11.98 -14.10 1.36
N VAL A 173 12.97 -13.98 2.28
CA VAL A 173 12.74 -14.18 3.72
C VAL A 173 12.35 -12.86 4.35
N VAL A 174 11.05 -12.74 4.64
CA VAL A 174 10.47 -11.60 5.37
C VAL A 174 10.79 -11.70 6.85
N THR A 175 11.28 -10.63 7.45
CA THR A 175 11.69 -10.59 8.87
C THR A 175 10.61 -10.02 9.79
N ARG A 176 9.66 -9.25 9.24
CA ARG A 176 8.52 -8.69 9.98
C ARG A 176 7.22 -8.90 9.20
N ALA A 177 6.20 -9.49 9.84
CA ALA A 177 4.88 -9.74 9.25
C ALA A 177 3.80 -9.75 10.34
N LEU A 178 2.55 -9.47 9.97
CA LEU A 178 1.40 -9.71 10.82
C LEU A 178 1.19 -11.23 10.96
N GLY A 179 0.80 -11.68 12.15
CA GLY A 179 0.69 -13.11 12.46
C GLY A 179 2.00 -13.76 12.90
N GLY A 180 3.13 -13.07 12.78
CA GLY A 180 4.45 -13.57 13.19
C GLY A 180 4.70 -13.54 14.70
N GLY A 181 3.89 -12.79 15.47
CA GLY A 181 4.05 -12.65 16.91
C GLY A 181 2.94 -11.83 17.57
N PRO A 182 2.95 -11.76 18.91
CA PRO A 182 1.88 -11.11 19.68
C PRO A 182 1.84 -9.58 19.49
N SER A 183 2.90 -8.99 19.04
CA SER A 183 2.99 -7.55 18.78
C SER A 183 3.65 -7.29 17.44
N VAL A 184 3.21 -6.25 16.77
CA VAL A 184 3.79 -5.72 15.53
C VAL A 184 3.97 -4.21 15.68
N SER A 185 5.05 -3.69 15.14
CA SER A 185 5.28 -2.25 15.05
C SER A 185 5.45 -1.89 13.57
N PRO A 186 4.48 -1.18 12.98
CA PRO A 186 4.64 -0.69 11.62
C PRO A 186 5.68 0.43 11.57
N ASP A 187 6.41 0.51 10.46
CA ASP A 187 7.17 1.70 10.12
C ASP A 187 6.19 2.75 9.58
N LEU A 188 6.35 3.99 10.03
CA LEU A 188 5.45 5.10 9.74
C LEU A 188 6.22 6.22 9.04
N GLN A 189 5.62 6.77 8.00
CA GLN A 189 6.16 7.92 7.28
C GLN A 189 5.03 8.89 6.95
N GLU A 190 5.35 10.17 6.92
CA GLU A 190 4.44 11.24 6.51
C GLU A 190 5.06 12.03 5.38
N LEU A 191 4.28 12.26 4.33
CA LEU A 191 4.76 12.91 3.13
C LEU A 191 3.73 13.92 2.62
N ALA A 192 4.15 15.17 2.45
CA ALA A 192 3.34 16.15 1.74
C ALA A 192 3.23 15.77 0.25
N PHE A 193 2.02 15.79 -0.28
CA PHE A 193 1.77 15.52 -1.68
C PHE A 193 1.28 16.75 -2.44
N SER A 194 1.37 16.69 -3.75
CA SER A 194 1.05 17.79 -4.66
C SER A 194 0.19 17.29 -5.82
N PRO A 195 -0.54 18.19 -6.51
CA PRO A 195 -1.21 17.84 -7.74
C PRO A 195 -0.27 17.17 -8.74
N ARG A 196 -0.76 16.14 -9.42
CA ARG A 196 -0.07 15.25 -10.37
C ARG A 196 0.83 14.18 -9.74
N ASP A 197 1.00 14.15 -8.43
CA ASP A 197 1.65 13.01 -7.79
C ASP A 197 0.88 11.72 -8.08
N ARG A 198 1.63 10.64 -8.24
CA ARG A 198 1.07 9.29 -8.35
C ARG A 198 1.71 8.42 -7.29
N PHE A 199 0.89 7.79 -6.50
CA PHE A 199 1.31 6.80 -5.52
C PHE A 199 1.03 5.41 -6.06
N LEU A 200 2.01 4.53 -5.94
CA LEU A 200 1.92 3.12 -6.29
C LEU A 200 2.13 2.29 -5.02
N PHE A 201 1.22 1.37 -4.75
CA PHE A 201 1.35 0.35 -3.69
C PHE A 201 1.33 -1.01 -4.37
N CYS A 202 2.22 -1.92 -3.98
CA CYS A 202 2.29 -3.23 -4.63
C CYS A 202 2.80 -4.32 -3.69
N SER A 203 2.44 -5.58 -3.99
CA SER A 203 3.07 -6.77 -3.42
C SER A 203 4.43 -7.05 -4.08
N ASP A 204 5.20 -7.97 -3.51
CA ASP A 204 6.52 -8.35 -3.99
C ASP A 204 6.50 -9.04 -5.37
N GLY A 205 5.35 -9.62 -5.77
CA GLY A 205 5.19 -10.20 -7.10
C GLY A 205 5.37 -9.22 -8.26
N LEU A 206 5.16 -7.92 -8.03
CA LEU A 206 5.53 -6.89 -9.00
C LEU A 206 7.05 -6.69 -9.02
N THR A 207 7.64 -6.41 -7.87
CA THR A 207 9.04 -5.97 -7.73
C THR A 207 10.06 -7.12 -7.84
N THR A 208 9.60 -8.35 -7.74
CA THR A 208 10.38 -9.55 -8.10
C THR A 208 10.53 -9.67 -9.63
N MET A 209 9.56 -9.19 -10.40
CA MET A 209 9.57 -9.27 -11.86
C MET A 209 10.11 -8.01 -12.54
N LEU A 210 9.87 -6.83 -11.98
CA LEU A 210 10.24 -5.54 -12.55
C LEU A 210 11.24 -4.81 -11.65
N THR A 211 12.25 -4.19 -12.26
CA THR A 211 13.13 -3.26 -11.54
C THR A 211 12.44 -1.91 -11.33
N ASP A 212 12.95 -1.10 -10.40
CA ASP A 212 12.39 0.23 -10.14
C ASP A 212 12.45 1.13 -11.40
N GLU A 213 13.48 0.97 -12.25
CA GLU A 213 13.61 1.69 -13.52
C GLU A 213 12.53 1.28 -14.52
N GLU A 214 12.21 -0.01 -14.64
CA GLU A 214 11.14 -0.49 -15.52
C GLU A 214 9.76 -0.05 -15.02
N ILE A 215 9.56 -0.02 -13.70
CA ILE A 215 8.32 0.53 -13.10
C ILE A 215 8.22 2.03 -13.41
N GLU A 216 9.32 2.80 -13.29
CA GLU A 216 9.35 4.23 -13.62
C GLU A 216 8.94 4.49 -15.07
N GLU A 217 9.51 3.73 -16.03
CA GLU A 217 9.17 3.85 -17.45
C GLU A 217 7.67 3.60 -17.70
N ILE A 218 7.12 2.52 -17.14
CA ILE A 218 5.69 2.18 -17.28
C ILE A 218 4.81 3.25 -16.65
N VAL A 219 5.18 3.75 -15.46
CA VAL A 219 4.46 4.84 -14.79
C VAL A 219 4.48 6.12 -15.61
N ALA A 220 5.61 6.46 -16.24
CA ALA A 220 5.75 7.66 -17.07
C ALA A 220 4.86 7.63 -18.32
N GLU A 221 4.69 6.45 -18.92
CA GLU A 221 3.91 6.26 -20.15
C GLU A 221 2.39 6.20 -19.93
N ASN A 222 1.92 5.90 -18.71
CA ASN A 222 0.52 5.64 -18.41
C ASN A 222 -0.02 6.63 -17.37
N GLU A 223 -0.88 7.56 -17.78
CA GLU A 223 -1.49 8.54 -16.86
C GLU A 223 -2.70 8.00 -16.10
N SER A 224 -3.51 7.16 -16.74
CA SER A 224 -4.72 6.56 -16.14
C SER A 224 -4.33 5.51 -15.10
N PRO A 225 -4.81 5.58 -13.84
CA PRO A 225 -4.56 4.54 -12.84
C PRO A 225 -4.95 3.13 -13.30
N GLN A 226 -6.02 3.01 -14.08
CA GLN A 226 -6.50 1.73 -14.59
C GLN A 226 -5.55 1.14 -15.64
N ASP A 227 -5.11 1.94 -16.61
CA ASP A 227 -4.21 1.48 -17.67
C ASP A 227 -2.83 1.19 -17.09
N LEU A 228 -2.36 2.01 -16.15
CA LEU A 228 -1.11 1.80 -15.44
C LEU A 228 -1.11 0.48 -14.64
N CYS A 229 -2.15 0.20 -13.87
CA CYS A 229 -2.23 -1.08 -13.14
C CYS A 229 -2.20 -2.29 -14.11
N ARG A 230 -2.91 -2.20 -15.24
CA ARG A 230 -2.89 -3.26 -16.25
C ARG A 230 -1.50 -3.43 -16.86
N ALA A 231 -0.88 -2.34 -17.30
CA ALA A 231 0.45 -2.38 -17.90
C ALA A 231 1.50 -2.99 -16.95
N LEU A 232 1.47 -2.64 -15.67
CA LEU A 232 2.38 -3.20 -14.65
C LEU A 232 2.16 -4.71 -14.45
N VAL A 233 0.90 -5.13 -14.27
CA VAL A 233 0.55 -6.55 -14.06
C VAL A 233 0.87 -7.37 -15.30
N ASP A 234 0.51 -6.89 -16.50
CA ASP A 234 0.79 -7.58 -17.75
C ASP A 234 2.30 -7.74 -17.95
N ARG A 235 3.08 -6.69 -17.73
CA ARG A 235 4.53 -6.72 -17.86
C ARG A 235 5.20 -7.68 -16.87
N ALA A 236 4.75 -7.71 -15.60
CA ALA A 236 5.23 -8.66 -14.60
C ALA A 236 4.89 -10.11 -15.00
N ASN A 237 3.70 -10.34 -15.53
CA ASN A 237 3.28 -11.64 -16.06
C ASN A 237 4.07 -12.09 -17.29
N GLU A 238 4.41 -11.18 -18.20
CA GLU A 238 5.28 -11.45 -19.36
C GLU A 238 6.68 -11.89 -18.94
N LYS A 239 7.20 -11.31 -17.86
CA LYS A 239 8.50 -11.66 -17.28
C LYS A 239 8.49 -12.94 -16.45
N GLY A 240 7.35 -13.60 -16.33
CA GLY A 240 7.26 -14.93 -15.73
C GLY A 240 6.15 -15.09 -14.69
N GLY A 241 5.68 -14.00 -14.07
CA GLY A 241 4.58 -14.02 -13.11
C GLY A 241 4.74 -15.09 -12.04
N VAL A 242 5.87 -15.09 -11.35
CA VAL A 242 6.26 -16.19 -10.43
C VAL A 242 5.45 -16.20 -9.14
N ASP A 243 4.83 -15.05 -8.80
CA ASP A 243 3.99 -14.88 -7.63
C ASP A 243 2.67 -14.21 -7.94
N ASN A 244 1.81 -14.03 -6.93
CA ASN A 244 0.65 -13.17 -6.99
C ASN A 244 1.10 -11.73 -7.18
N ILE A 245 0.41 -10.96 -8.01
CA ILE A 245 0.79 -9.60 -8.39
C ILE A 245 -0.36 -8.68 -8.04
N THR A 246 -0.18 -7.83 -7.05
CA THR A 246 -1.16 -6.83 -6.65
C THR A 246 -0.58 -5.44 -6.77
N VAL A 247 -1.33 -4.57 -7.44
CA VAL A 247 -0.95 -3.18 -7.72
C VAL A 247 -2.13 -2.27 -7.45
N LEU A 248 -1.89 -1.17 -6.73
CA LEU A 248 -2.87 -0.14 -6.48
C LEU A 248 -2.23 1.21 -6.77
N VAL A 249 -2.88 2.02 -7.59
CA VAL A 249 -2.41 3.35 -8.00
C VAL A 249 -3.41 4.41 -7.57
N ALA A 250 -2.90 5.49 -6.97
CA ALA A 250 -3.63 6.70 -6.66
C ALA A 250 -2.97 7.90 -7.36
N ARG A 251 -3.74 8.64 -8.15
CA ARG A 251 -3.31 9.87 -8.85
C ARG A 251 -3.99 11.08 -8.23
N VAL A 252 -3.22 12.07 -7.82
CA VAL A 252 -3.72 13.35 -7.34
C VAL A 252 -4.03 14.25 -8.52
N LEU A 253 -5.30 14.63 -8.67
CA LEU A 253 -5.75 15.47 -9.78
C LEU A 253 -5.43 16.95 -9.52
N PRO A 254 -5.01 17.70 -10.56
CA PRO A 254 -5.03 19.16 -10.53
C PRO A 254 -6.45 19.70 -10.33
N GLN A 255 -6.59 20.88 -9.73
CA GLN A 255 -7.91 21.46 -9.39
C GLN A 255 -8.85 21.59 -10.60
N ASN A 256 -8.32 21.88 -11.79
CA ASN A 256 -9.11 21.94 -13.04
C ASN A 256 -9.67 20.57 -13.43
N GLU A 257 -8.88 19.53 -13.41
CA GLU A 257 -9.30 18.14 -13.71
C GLU A 257 -10.26 17.59 -12.64
N ALA A 258 -10.03 17.92 -11.38
CA ALA A 258 -10.89 17.52 -10.27
C ALA A 258 -12.32 18.11 -10.42
N ARG A 259 -12.45 19.35 -10.90
CA ARG A 259 -13.77 19.97 -11.17
C ARG A 259 -14.52 19.30 -12.33
N GLU A 260 -13.82 18.91 -13.37
CA GLU A 260 -14.41 18.20 -14.52
C GLU A 260 -14.86 16.78 -14.09
N ALA A 261 -14.06 16.08 -13.33
CA ALA A 261 -14.38 14.74 -12.81
C ALA A 261 -15.59 14.75 -11.86
N SER A 262 -15.79 15.83 -11.09
CA SER A 262 -16.93 16.00 -10.18
C SER A 262 -18.23 16.45 -10.86
N GLY A 263 -18.23 16.74 -12.18
CA GLY A 263 -19.38 17.23 -12.92
C GLY A 263 -19.86 18.65 -12.55
N LYS A 264 -19.08 19.39 -11.75
CA LYS A 264 -19.37 20.79 -11.42
C LYS A 264 -18.94 21.70 -12.55
N LYS A 265 -19.90 22.35 -13.22
CA LYS A 265 -19.63 23.42 -14.20
C LYS A 265 -18.81 24.54 -13.55
N PRO A 266 -17.89 25.17 -14.31
CA PRO A 266 -17.16 26.34 -13.81
C PRO A 266 -18.13 27.43 -13.39
N ASP A 267 -17.96 27.98 -12.19
CA ASP A 267 -18.63 29.19 -11.76
C ASP A 267 -18.15 30.32 -12.70
N THR A 268 -19.03 30.73 -13.60
CA THR A 268 -18.84 31.95 -14.39
C THR A 268 -18.95 33.12 -13.42
N GLU A 269 -17.81 33.65 -12.96
CA GLU A 269 -17.76 34.96 -12.32
C GLU A 269 -18.36 35.99 -13.27
N THR A 270 -19.55 36.45 -12.93
CA THR A 270 -20.18 37.60 -13.55
C THR A 270 -19.37 38.84 -13.20
N ALA A 271 -18.52 39.25 -14.12
CA ALA A 271 -17.92 40.59 -14.07
C ALA A 271 -19.04 41.64 -14.26
N GLU A 272 -19.59 42.14 -13.18
CA GLU A 272 -20.41 43.37 -13.23
C GLU A 272 -19.48 44.56 -13.51
N LYS A 273 -19.55 45.04 -14.74
CA LYS A 273 -19.08 46.38 -15.08
C LYS A 273 -19.97 47.40 -14.39
N LYS A 274 -19.43 48.11 -13.41
CA LYS A 274 -19.98 49.40 -12.99
C LYS A 274 -19.64 50.46 -14.05
N ALA A 275 -20.68 50.99 -14.67
CA ALA A 275 -20.63 52.24 -15.44
C ALA A 275 -20.59 53.45 -14.48
#